data_3ea66a0b52294b64ed9561751a9868ea
#
_entry.id   3ea66a0b52294b64ed9561751a9868ea
#
_cell.length_a   1.000
_cell.length_b   1.000
_cell.length_c   1.000
_cell.angle_alpha   90.00
_cell.angle_beta   90.00
_cell.angle_gamma   90.00
#
_symmetry.space_group_name_H-M   'P 1'
#
loop_
_entity.id
_entity.type
_entity.pdbx_description
1 polymer ?
#
loop_
_entity_poly.entity_id
_entity_poly.type
_entity_poly.pdbx_seq_one_letter_code
_entity_poly.pdbx_strand_id
1 'polypeptide(L)'
;MKTKILKHRVPQRILIGMLLVLFCFTSKAQTWENVHFNVDWQMNVPLNSNFADKFSGWGMNFEGKYDLTPYWSIGAFLNFHTNHRYVDRRTIPLTPTASLTTDQQQSAFQLPFGISVSYKLPDNRYVKPYFGVKSGAMYSQNSIYNNLVQW
;
A
#
# COMPACT_ATOMS: atom_id res chain seq x y z
N MET A 1 25.98 -26.37 -26.74
CA MET A 1 25.92 -26.15 -25.27
C MET A 1 24.45 -26.13 -24.88
N LYS A 2 23.90 -27.18 -24.28
CA LYS A 2 22.48 -27.31 -23.94
C LYS A 2 22.29 -26.84 -22.48
N THR A 3 21.73 -25.67 -22.27
CA THR A 3 21.33 -25.15 -20.95
C THR A 3 20.17 -25.97 -20.41
N LYS A 4 20.42 -26.80 -19.41
CA LYS A 4 19.39 -27.51 -18.64
C LYS A 4 18.67 -26.48 -17.73
N ILE A 5 17.46 -26.04 -18.11
CA ILE A 5 16.58 -25.28 -17.24
C ILE A 5 16.06 -26.25 -16.17
N LEU A 6 16.60 -26.14 -14.96
CA LEU A 6 16.07 -26.83 -13.78
C LEU A 6 14.69 -26.27 -13.47
N LYS A 7 13.65 -26.98 -13.91
CA LYS A 7 12.25 -26.68 -13.54
C LYS A 7 12.06 -27.12 -12.09
N HIS A 8 12.25 -26.19 -11.14
CA HIS A 8 11.91 -26.39 -9.73
C HIS A 8 10.39 -26.64 -9.61
N ARG A 9 10.00 -27.90 -9.63
CA ARG A 9 8.66 -28.31 -9.23
C ARG A 9 8.62 -28.25 -7.70
N VAL A 10 7.97 -27.22 -7.16
CA VAL A 10 7.61 -27.22 -5.74
C VAL A 10 6.85 -28.54 -5.47
N PRO A 11 7.33 -29.39 -4.57
CA PRO A 11 6.71 -30.69 -4.37
C PRO A 11 5.27 -30.45 -3.92
N GLN A 12 4.34 -31.11 -4.62
CA GLN A 12 2.88 -30.96 -4.43
C GLN A 12 2.46 -31.12 -2.95
N ARG A 13 3.25 -31.87 -2.18
CA ARG A 13 3.07 -32.06 -0.73
C ARG A 13 3.28 -30.79 0.09
N ILE A 14 4.20 -29.89 -0.32
CA ILE A 14 4.43 -28.60 0.34
C ILE A 14 3.26 -27.65 0.04
N LEU A 15 2.76 -27.66 -1.19
CA LEU A 15 1.60 -26.85 -1.58
C LEU A 15 0.33 -27.25 -0.80
N ILE A 16 0.10 -28.55 -0.66
CA ILE A 16 -1.03 -29.09 0.12
C ILE A 16 -0.87 -28.77 1.60
N GLY A 17 0.34 -28.88 2.16
CA GLY A 17 0.63 -28.51 3.53
C GLY A 17 0.38 -27.02 3.80
N MET A 18 0.80 -26.16 2.87
CA MET A 18 0.57 -24.71 2.97
C MET A 18 -0.92 -24.34 2.86
N LEU A 19 -1.66 -25.06 1.99
CA LEU A 19 -3.12 -24.90 1.87
C LEU A 19 -3.86 -25.35 3.15
N LEU A 20 -3.44 -26.46 3.76
CA LEU A 20 -3.99 -26.95 5.03
C LEU A 20 -3.73 -26.00 6.20
N VAL A 21 -2.54 -25.38 6.26
CA VAL A 21 -2.21 -24.36 7.27
C VAL A 21 -3.09 -23.13 7.10
N LEU A 22 -3.33 -22.67 5.86
CA LEU A 22 -4.26 -21.58 5.57
C LEU A 22 -5.69 -21.90 6.00
N PHE A 23 -6.16 -23.13 5.81
CA PHE A 23 -7.48 -23.57 6.27
C PHE A 23 -7.61 -23.65 7.82
N CYS A 24 -6.54 -23.97 8.53
CA CYS A 24 -6.53 -23.98 10.01
C CYS A 24 -6.74 -22.58 10.62
N PHE A 25 -6.32 -21.52 9.92
CA PHE A 25 -6.56 -20.15 10.39
C PHE A 25 -8.01 -19.70 10.23
N THR A 26 -8.77 -20.29 9.31
CA THR A 26 -10.18 -19.92 9.07
C THR A 26 -11.15 -20.51 10.09
N SER A 27 -10.77 -21.58 10.79
CA SER A 27 -11.67 -22.26 11.73
C SER A 27 -11.81 -21.56 13.10
N LYS A 28 -11.03 -20.51 13.40
CA LYS A 28 -11.13 -19.70 14.63
C LYS A 28 -11.86 -18.36 14.44
N ALA A 29 -12.40 -18.09 13.27
CA ALA A 29 -13.08 -16.82 12.98
C ALA A 29 -14.37 -16.60 13.79
N GLN A 30 -14.90 -17.61 14.46
CA GLN A 30 -16.15 -17.53 15.24
C GLN A 30 -15.99 -17.02 16.69
N THR A 31 -14.77 -16.84 17.18
CA THR A 31 -14.53 -16.35 18.56
C THR A 31 -14.09 -14.88 18.65
N TRP A 32 -14.14 -14.14 17.53
CA TRP A 32 -13.63 -12.77 17.46
C TRP A 32 -14.77 -11.76 17.21
N GLU A 33 -15.80 -11.81 18.02
CA GLU A 33 -16.96 -10.91 17.90
C GLU A 33 -16.56 -9.43 17.96
N ASN A 34 -15.45 -9.11 18.60
CA ASN A 34 -14.98 -7.74 18.81
C ASN A 34 -13.83 -7.31 17.87
N VAL A 35 -13.40 -8.17 16.93
CA VAL A 35 -12.30 -7.84 16.02
C VAL A 35 -12.82 -7.70 14.59
N HIS A 36 -12.49 -6.58 13.98
CA HIS A 36 -12.86 -6.27 12.61
C HIS A 36 -11.62 -6.02 11.75
N PHE A 37 -11.58 -6.63 10.56
CA PHE A 37 -10.57 -6.36 9.55
C PHE A 37 -11.22 -5.61 8.40
N ASN A 38 -10.63 -4.45 8.05
CA ASN A 38 -11.04 -3.65 6.93
C ASN A 38 -9.92 -3.63 5.88
N VAL A 39 -10.32 -3.76 4.63
CA VAL A 39 -9.45 -3.57 3.47
C VAL A 39 -10.15 -2.59 2.56
N ASP A 40 -9.57 -1.41 2.41
CA ASP A 40 -10.16 -0.33 1.64
C ASP A 40 -9.25 0.05 0.48
N TRP A 41 -9.85 0.32 -0.67
CA TRP A 41 -9.15 0.95 -1.78
C TRP A 41 -9.03 2.44 -1.53
N GLN A 42 -7.83 2.99 -1.75
CA GLN A 42 -7.57 4.41 -1.53
C GLN A 42 -7.13 5.10 -2.82
N MET A 43 -7.67 6.30 -2.99
CA MET A 43 -7.22 7.24 -4.00
C MET A 43 -6.46 8.37 -3.31
N ASN A 44 -5.35 8.80 -3.89
CA ASN A 44 -4.51 9.84 -3.32
C ASN A 44 -4.33 11.01 -4.29
N VAL A 45 -4.56 12.21 -3.76
CA VAL A 45 -4.29 13.48 -4.43
C VAL A 45 -3.26 14.23 -3.61
N PRO A 46 -2.00 14.36 -4.05
CA PRO A 46 -1.01 15.14 -3.34
C PRO A 46 -1.33 16.64 -3.46
N LEU A 47 -1.54 17.32 -2.33
CA LEU A 47 -1.97 18.72 -2.31
C LEU A 47 -0.82 19.72 -2.44
N ASN A 48 0.41 19.33 -2.14
CA ASN A 48 1.57 20.24 -2.16
C ASN A 48 2.87 19.48 -2.46
N SER A 49 2.90 18.72 -3.54
CA SER A 49 4.09 17.99 -3.96
C SER A 49 4.54 18.44 -5.34
N ASN A 50 5.74 18.98 -5.42
CA ASN A 50 6.38 19.31 -6.70
C ASN A 50 7.10 18.11 -7.34
N PHE A 51 7.15 16.96 -6.64
CA PHE A 51 7.88 15.79 -7.09
C PHE A 51 6.99 14.78 -7.83
N ALA A 52 5.89 14.34 -7.23
CA ALA A 52 4.96 13.37 -7.82
C ALA A 52 3.53 13.85 -7.57
N ASP A 53 3.08 14.80 -8.41
CA ASP A 53 1.87 15.60 -8.20
C ASP A 53 0.62 15.01 -8.85
N LYS A 54 0.76 13.93 -9.63
CA LYS A 54 -0.40 13.32 -10.29
C LYS A 54 -1.24 12.49 -9.31
N PHE A 55 -2.54 12.57 -9.52
CA PHE A 55 -3.52 11.68 -8.89
C PHE A 55 -3.10 10.21 -9.03
N SER A 56 -3.23 9.46 -7.96
CA SER A 56 -3.01 8.02 -7.97
C SER A 56 -4.23 7.28 -7.43
N GLY A 57 -4.70 6.31 -8.21
CA GLY A 57 -5.69 5.32 -7.78
C GLY A 57 -5.07 4.04 -7.21
N TRP A 58 -3.75 3.99 -7.06
CA TRP A 58 -3.02 2.83 -6.54
C TRP A 58 -2.69 3.01 -5.06
N GLY A 59 -3.67 2.73 -4.22
CA GLY A 59 -3.51 2.70 -2.79
C GLY A 59 -4.44 1.70 -2.16
N MET A 60 -3.99 1.07 -1.07
CA MET A 60 -4.80 0.20 -0.23
C MET A 60 -4.55 0.52 1.23
N ASN A 61 -5.60 0.38 2.02
CA ASN A 61 -5.56 0.48 3.46
C ASN A 61 -5.94 -0.87 4.06
N PHE A 62 -5.11 -1.34 4.96
CA PHE A 62 -5.38 -2.48 5.82
C PHE A 62 -5.54 -1.97 7.23
N GLU A 63 -6.63 -2.31 7.88
CA GLU A 63 -6.91 -1.85 9.23
C GLU A 63 -7.52 -2.97 10.06
N GLY A 64 -6.88 -3.29 11.18
CA GLY A 64 -7.42 -4.17 12.20
C GLY A 64 -7.96 -3.36 13.36
N LYS A 65 -9.21 -3.55 13.74
CA LYS A 65 -9.90 -2.85 14.84
C LYS A 65 -10.37 -3.83 15.89
N TYR A 66 -10.27 -3.41 17.15
CA TYR A 66 -10.85 -4.08 18.30
C TYR A 66 -11.90 -3.17 18.95
N ASP A 67 -13.10 -3.67 19.12
CA ASP A 67 -14.19 -2.96 19.78
C ASP A 67 -14.01 -3.05 21.31
N LEU A 68 -13.64 -1.92 21.91
CA LEU A 68 -13.52 -1.79 23.38
C LEU A 68 -14.91 -1.71 24.04
N THR A 69 -15.82 -1.05 23.37
CA THR A 69 -17.21 -0.88 23.76
C THR A 69 -18.09 -0.89 22.51
N PRO A 70 -19.43 -0.97 22.63
CA PRO A 70 -20.31 -0.85 21.46
C PRO A 70 -20.10 0.43 20.62
N TYR A 71 -19.51 1.47 21.22
CA TYR A 71 -19.30 2.76 20.58
C TYR A 71 -17.84 3.04 20.23
N TRP A 72 -16.88 2.50 20.96
CA TRP A 72 -15.45 2.80 20.79
C TRP A 72 -14.66 1.60 20.27
N SER A 73 -13.88 1.85 19.23
CA SER A 73 -12.94 0.88 18.67
C SER A 73 -11.55 1.48 18.60
N ILE A 74 -10.55 0.68 18.93
CA ILE A 74 -9.13 0.99 18.72
C ILE A 74 -8.56 0.04 17.68
N GLY A 75 -7.64 0.51 16.86
CA GLY A 75 -7.05 -0.32 15.83
C GLY A 75 -5.64 0.09 15.43
N ALA A 76 -5.06 -0.71 14.58
CA ALA A 76 -3.83 -0.40 13.87
C ALA A 76 -4.10 -0.39 12.37
N PHE A 77 -3.44 0.50 11.65
CA PHE A 77 -3.58 0.61 10.21
C PHE A 77 -2.22 0.58 9.52
N LEU A 78 -2.23 0.08 8.31
CA LEU A 78 -1.13 0.09 7.37
C LEU A 78 -1.68 0.48 6.00
N ASN A 79 -1.27 1.62 5.50
CA ASN A 79 -1.65 2.06 4.16
C ASN A 79 -0.44 1.98 3.25
N PHE A 80 -0.67 1.79 1.97
CA PHE A 80 0.34 2.09 0.97
C PHE A 80 -0.28 2.81 -0.22
N HIS A 81 0.48 3.72 -0.79
CA HIS A 81 0.13 4.37 -2.04
C HIS A 81 1.37 4.82 -2.79
N THR A 82 1.21 4.96 -4.09
CA THR A 82 2.30 5.36 -4.98
C THR A 82 1.80 6.45 -5.90
N ASN A 83 2.47 7.59 -5.89
CA ASN A 83 2.22 8.68 -6.82
C ASN A 83 3.32 8.71 -7.88
N HIS A 84 2.97 9.11 -9.09
CA HIS A 84 3.88 9.21 -10.22
C HIS A 84 3.80 10.58 -10.86
N ARG A 85 4.92 10.98 -11.49
CA ARG A 85 4.97 12.13 -12.38
C ARG A 85 5.92 11.80 -13.52
N TYR A 86 5.47 12.05 -14.73
CA TYR A 86 6.30 12.01 -15.91
C TYR A 86 6.83 13.42 -16.20
N VAL A 87 8.14 13.53 -16.39
CA VAL A 87 8.81 14.76 -16.80
C VAL A 87 9.31 14.57 -18.21
N ASP A 88 8.82 15.42 -19.11
CA ASP A 88 9.17 15.39 -20.51
C ASP A 88 10.68 15.50 -20.73
N ARG A 89 11.13 15.03 -21.88
CA ARG A 89 12.53 15.00 -22.28
C ARG A 89 13.17 16.37 -22.14
N ARG A 90 14.22 16.44 -21.32
CA ARG A 90 14.99 17.66 -21.08
C ARG A 90 16.47 17.35 -20.99
N THR A 91 17.28 18.35 -21.29
CA THR A 91 18.73 18.29 -21.14
C THR A 91 19.12 18.70 -19.73
N ILE A 92 19.81 17.83 -19.01
CA ILE A 92 20.28 18.03 -17.66
C ILE A 92 21.81 18.16 -17.72
N PRO A 93 22.41 19.28 -17.30
CA PRO A 93 23.86 19.40 -17.22
C PRO A 93 24.36 18.49 -16.08
N LEU A 94 25.29 17.58 -16.38
CA LEU A 94 25.94 16.71 -15.41
C LEU A 94 27.25 17.29 -14.94
N THR A 95 28.00 17.89 -15.87
CA THR A 95 29.28 18.57 -15.64
C THR A 95 29.36 19.80 -16.56
N PRO A 96 30.33 20.72 -16.38
CA PRO A 96 30.49 21.85 -17.30
C PRO A 96 30.68 21.46 -18.77
N THR A 97 31.10 20.23 -19.04
CA THR A 97 31.39 19.71 -20.39
C THR A 97 30.51 18.57 -20.83
N ALA A 98 29.62 18.07 -19.95
CA ALA A 98 28.74 16.94 -20.26
C ALA A 98 27.29 17.22 -19.86
N SER A 99 26.37 16.88 -20.76
CA SER A 99 24.92 16.98 -20.52
C SER A 99 24.22 15.68 -20.91
N LEU A 100 23.16 15.36 -20.19
CA LEU A 100 22.29 14.21 -20.45
C LEU A 100 20.92 14.69 -20.90
N THR A 101 20.49 14.25 -22.08
CA THR A 101 19.14 14.52 -22.57
C THR A 101 18.30 13.28 -22.37
N THR A 102 17.35 13.34 -21.44
CA THR A 102 16.50 12.20 -21.08
C THR A 102 15.13 12.66 -20.58
N ASP A 103 14.15 11.77 -20.65
CA ASP A 103 12.90 11.87 -19.91
C ASP A 103 13.03 11.19 -18.55
N GLN A 104 12.25 11.64 -17.59
CA GLN A 104 12.29 11.13 -16.22
C GLN A 104 10.90 10.71 -15.78
N GLN A 105 10.83 9.56 -15.14
CA GLN A 105 9.66 9.14 -14.37
C GLN A 105 9.98 9.26 -12.89
N GLN A 106 9.30 10.16 -12.21
CA GLN A 106 9.38 10.33 -10.76
C GLN A 106 8.30 9.47 -10.10
N SER A 107 8.67 8.73 -9.08
CA SER A 107 7.77 7.87 -8.32
C SER A 107 7.98 8.11 -6.83
N ALA A 108 6.89 8.34 -6.09
CA ALA A 108 6.89 8.48 -4.64
C ALA A 108 6.05 7.35 -4.04
N PHE A 109 6.71 6.39 -3.42
CA PHE A 109 6.08 5.36 -2.63
C PHE A 109 5.94 5.83 -1.19
N GLN A 110 4.76 5.68 -0.61
CA GLN A 110 4.46 6.09 0.76
C GLN A 110 3.75 4.96 1.49
N LEU A 111 4.19 4.71 2.72
CA LEU A 111 3.69 3.67 3.61
C LEU A 111 3.35 4.29 4.98
N PRO A 112 2.18 4.94 5.13
CA PRO A 112 1.68 5.38 6.42
C PRO A 112 1.25 4.19 7.26
N PHE A 113 1.62 4.20 8.54
CA PHE A 113 1.22 3.19 9.53
C PHE A 113 1.04 3.82 10.90
N GLY A 114 0.21 3.21 11.73
CA GLY A 114 -0.06 3.74 13.06
C GLY A 114 -1.28 3.14 13.73
N ILE A 115 -1.84 3.93 14.63
CA ILE A 115 -3.02 3.58 15.41
C ILE A 115 -4.24 4.36 14.92
N SER A 116 -5.40 3.74 15.05
CA SER A 116 -6.70 4.36 14.76
C SER A 116 -7.62 4.26 15.97
N VAL A 117 -8.41 5.29 16.19
CA VAL A 117 -9.48 5.30 17.17
C VAL A 117 -10.75 5.70 16.44
N SER A 118 -11.81 4.92 16.61
CA SER A 118 -13.08 5.18 15.96
C SER A 118 -14.21 5.24 16.98
N TYR A 119 -15.12 6.17 16.79
CA TYR A 119 -16.36 6.30 17.54
C TYR A 119 -17.54 5.99 16.62
N LYS A 120 -18.33 4.98 16.97
CA LYS A 120 -19.55 4.60 16.28
C LYS A 120 -20.71 5.40 16.87
N LEU A 121 -21.41 6.14 16.01
CA LEU A 121 -22.62 6.84 16.45
C LEU A 121 -23.77 5.84 16.68
N PRO A 122 -24.79 6.24 17.46
CA PRO A 122 -25.96 5.38 17.70
C PRO A 122 -26.53 4.87 16.38
N ASP A 123 -26.76 3.58 16.34
CA ASP A 123 -27.15 2.84 15.13
C ASP A 123 -28.59 3.24 14.71
N ASN A 124 -28.75 3.56 13.44
CA ASN A 124 -30.06 3.68 12.81
C ASN A 124 -30.21 2.50 11.83
N ARG A 125 -31.43 1.98 11.65
CA ARG A 125 -31.75 0.75 10.90
C ARG A 125 -31.08 0.63 9.53
N TYR A 126 -30.71 1.76 8.90
CA TYR A 126 -30.21 1.81 7.53
C TYR A 126 -28.78 2.34 7.42
N VAL A 127 -28.27 3.06 8.40
CA VAL A 127 -26.96 3.73 8.33
C VAL A 127 -26.22 3.60 9.65
N LYS A 128 -24.97 3.17 9.60
CA LYS A 128 -24.05 3.03 10.74
C LYS A 128 -22.92 4.06 10.63
N PRO A 129 -23.18 5.34 10.94
CA PRO A 129 -22.17 6.36 10.83
C PRO A 129 -21.09 6.18 11.90
N TYR A 130 -19.85 6.46 11.53
CA TYR A 130 -18.72 6.45 12.46
C TYR A 130 -17.78 7.61 12.17
N PHE A 131 -17.07 8.04 13.18
CA PHE A 131 -16.00 9.02 13.09
C PHE A 131 -14.70 8.38 13.57
N GLY A 132 -13.60 8.55 12.82
CA GLY A 132 -12.32 7.96 13.15
C GLY A 132 -11.16 8.94 13.02
N VAL A 133 -10.21 8.83 13.94
CA VAL A 133 -8.94 9.55 13.90
C VAL A 133 -7.81 8.54 13.79
N LYS A 134 -6.89 8.82 12.88
CA LYS A 134 -5.69 8.01 12.66
C LYS A 134 -4.45 8.85 12.98
N SER A 135 -3.52 8.28 13.72
CA SER A 135 -2.24 8.90 14.06
C SER A 135 -1.11 7.89 13.91
N GLY A 136 0.01 8.32 13.36
CA GLY A 136 1.12 7.40 13.11
C GLY A 136 2.30 8.07 12.43
N ALA A 137 3.18 7.25 11.87
CA ALA A 137 4.33 7.64 11.10
C ALA A 137 4.15 7.25 9.63
N MET A 138 4.96 7.82 8.76
CA MET A 138 4.97 7.53 7.34
C MET A 138 6.39 7.25 6.88
N TYR A 139 6.59 6.09 6.28
CA TYR A 139 7.79 5.83 5.49
C TYR A 139 7.57 6.32 4.07
N SER A 140 8.51 7.07 3.52
CA SER A 140 8.43 7.57 2.15
C SER A 140 9.72 7.29 1.39
N GLN A 141 9.60 6.76 0.19
CA GLN A 141 10.70 6.51 -0.73
C GLN A 141 10.43 7.18 -2.06
N ASN A 142 11.34 8.06 -2.46
CA ASN A 142 11.29 8.76 -3.74
C ASN A 142 12.29 8.12 -4.70
N SER A 143 11.85 7.81 -5.92
CA SER A 143 12.66 7.22 -6.96
C SER A 143 12.54 8.01 -8.26
N ILE A 144 13.67 8.19 -8.95
CA ILE A 144 13.73 8.84 -10.26
C ILE A 144 14.27 7.80 -11.25
N TYR A 145 13.48 7.48 -12.25
CA TYR A 145 13.87 6.60 -13.36
C TYR A 145 14.18 7.46 -14.57
N ASN A 146 15.39 7.32 -15.08
CA ASN A 146 15.82 7.99 -16.31
C ASN A 146 15.81 6.99 -17.46
N ASN A 147 15.13 7.29 -18.55
CA ASN A 147 15.14 6.49 -19.75
C ASN A 147 16.42 6.82 -20.55
N LEU A 148 17.43 5.97 -20.42
CA LEU A 148 18.62 6.05 -21.24
C LEU A 148 18.36 5.31 -22.54
N VAL A 149 18.15 6.04 -23.63
CA VAL A 149 18.15 5.46 -24.99
C VAL A 149 19.61 5.24 -25.36
N GLN A 150 20.06 3.99 -25.34
CA GLN A 150 21.32 3.61 -25.94
C GLN A 150 21.11 3.48 -27.46
N TRP A 151 21.83 4.26 -28.22
CA TRP A 151 21.91 4.15 -29.69
C TRP A 151 22.92 3.11 -30.11
#